data_35cad941ff644b3e8b9759c35ff9601d
#
_entry.id   35cad941ff644b3e8b9759c35ff9601d
#
_cell.length_a   1.000
_cell.length_b   1.000
_cell.length_c   1.000
_cell.angle_alpha   90.00
_cell.angle_beta   90.00
_cell.angle_gamma   90.00
#
_symmetry.space_group_name_H-M   'P 1'
#
loop_
_entity.id
_entity.type
_entity.pdbx_description
1 polymer ?
#
loop_
_entity_poly.entity_id
_entity_poly.type
_entity_poly.pdbx_seq_one_letter_code
_entity_poly.pdbx_strand_id
1 'polypeptide(L)'
;LLIISYITAIFGLHISAWKDKLLRTIQKGYTMSFIHEERLSVADAEVFAIIENEFKRQSKHLEMIASENFTSPAVMEAMGSVFTNKYAEGYPNKRYYGGCQYADEVE
;
A
#
# COMPACT_ATOMS: atom_id res chain seq x y z
N LEU A 1 34.80 10.44 -9.50
CA LEU A 1 35.26 9.91 -8.19
C LEU A 1 36.34 10.81 -7.57
N LEU A 2 37.35 11.25 -8.33
CA LEU A 2 38.46 12.12 -7.84
C LEU A 2 38.02 13.51 -7.39
N ILE A 3 37.02 14.12 -8.03
CA ILE A 3 36.52 15.48 -7.69
C ILE A 3 35.80 15.47 -6.34
N ILE A 4 35.07 14.41 -6.00
CA ILE A 4 34.36 14.27 -4.73
C ILE A 4 35.33 14.14 -3.56
N SER A 5 36.42 13.39 -3.73
CA SER A 5 37.50 13.25 -2.72
C SER A 5 38.21 14.59 -2.48
N TYR A 6 38.37 15.45 -3.48
CA TYR A 6 39.03 16.74 -3.36
C TYR A 6 38.18 17.79 -2.60
N ILE A 7 36.87 17.76 -2.81
CA ILE A 7 35.92 18.63 -2.09
C ILE A 7 35.83 18.25 -0.60
N THR A 8 35.92 16.94 -0.28
CA THR A 8 35.92 16.46 1.12
C THR A 8 37.18 16.92 1.87
N ALA A 9 38.32 17.01 1.19
CA ALA A 9 39.58 17.44 1.81
C ALA A 9 39.65 18.95 2.07
N ILE A 10 39.02 19.79 1.23
CA ILE A 10 39.11 21.25 1.30
C ILE A 10 38.08 21.86 2.27
N PHE A 11 36.90 21.25 2.41
CA PHE A 11 35.82 21.89 3.18
C PHE A 11 35.50 21.24 4.52
N GLY A 12 36.20 20.15 4.92
CA GLY A 12 35.94 19.49 6.22
C GLY A 12 34.47 19.07 6.42
N LEU A 13 33.70 19.04 5.36
CA LEU A 13 32.29 18.70 5.38
C LEU A 13 32.12 17.20 5.52
N HIS A 14 31.53 16.76 6.62
CA HIS A 14 31.07 15.39 6.79
C HIS A 14 29.98 15.08 5.77
N ILE A 15 30.38 14.72 4.54
CA ILE A 15 29.47 14.29 3.46
C ILE A 15 28.59 13.12 3.92
N SER A 16 29.10 12.30 4.86
CA SER A 16 28.32 11.23 5.49
C SER A 16 27.06 11.76 6.20
N ALA A 17 27.20 12.78 7.04
CA ALA A 17 26.07 13.36 7.78
C ALA A 17 25.06 14.04 6.86
N TRP A 18 25.54 14.65 5.78
CA TRP A 18 24.67 15.28 4.77
C TRP A 18 23.96 14.23 3.91
N LYS A 19 24.66 13.17 3.53
CA LYS A 19 24.11 12.02 2.83
C LYS A 19 23.05 11.31 3.68
N ASP A 20 23.31 11.12 4.96
CA ASP A 20 22.36 10.50 5.88
C ASP A 20 21.15 11.39 6.11
N LYS A 21 21.35 12.71 6.22
CA LYS A 21 20.24 13.68 6.30
C LYS A 21 19.42 13.72 5.02
N LEU A 22 20.07 13.72 3.86
CA LEU A 22 19.41 13.68 2.56
C LEU A 22 18.64 12.36 2.36
N LEU A 23 19.25 11.22 2.72
CA LEU A 23 18.60 9.91 2.66
C LEU A 23 17.40 9.84 3.62
N ARG A 24 17.51 10.36 4.84
CA ARG A 24 16.38 10.45 5.78
C ARG A 24 15.29 11.38 5.28
N THR A 25 15.64 12.48 4.62
CA THR A 25 14.67 13.42 4.03
C THR A 25 13.97 12.78 2.83
N ILE A 26 14.72 12.09 1.99
CA ILE A 26 14.17 11.32 0.86
C ILE A 26 13.30 10.18 1.39
N GLN A 27 13.78 9.42 2.36
CA GLN A 27 13.00 8.34 2.99
C GLN A 27 11.74 8.84 3.70
N LYS A 28 11.80 10.02 4.34
CA LYS A 28 10.64 10.66 4.95
C LYS A 28 9.65 11.21 3.93
N GLY A 29 10.11 11.61 2.75
CA GLY A 29 9.26 12.07 1.65
C GLY A 29 8.68 10.94 0.80
N TYR A 30 9.32 9.77 0.82
CA TYR A 30 8.86 8.56 0.12
C TYR A 30 8.28 7.49 1.04
N THR A 31 8.27 7.67 2.35
CA THR A 31 7.35 6.91 3.18
C THR A 31 5.96 7.31 2.69
N MET A 32 5.25 6.33 2.17
CA MET A 32 3.87 6.47 1.70
C MET A 32 3.02 7.03 2.86
N SER A 33 3.04 8.35 3.01
CA SER A 33 2.21 9.07 4.00
C SER A 33 0.71 9.00 3.65
N PHE A 34 0.37 8.37 2.54
CA PHE A 34 -1.01 8.07 2.15
C PHE A 34 -1.49 6.68 2.63
N ILE A 35 -0.66 5.86 3.26
CA ILE A 35 -1.16 4.87 4.21
C ILE A 35 -1.46 5.67 5.49
N HIS A 36 -2.43 6.56 5.38
CA HIS A 36 -3.00 7.18 6.54
C HIS A 36 -3.58 6.06 7.38
N GLU A 37 -3.16 6.03 8.61
CA GLU A 37 -3.60 5.06 9.62
C GLU A 37 -5.06 5.28 10.01
N GLU A 38 -5.73 6.25 9.39
CA GLU A 38 -7.13 6.54 9.65
C GLU A 38 -8.02 5.45 9.05
N ARG A 39 -8.71 4.78 9.95
CA ARG A 39 -9.75 3.82 9.56
C ARG A 39 -10.90 4.56 8.87
N LEU A 40 -11.62 3.87 8.00
CA LEU A 40 -12.78 4.42 7.30
C LEU A 40 -13.79 5.08 8.27
N SER A 41 -13.95 4.54 9.47
CA SER A 41 -14.84 5.10 10.50
C SER A 41 -14.46 6.53 10.94
N VAL A 42 -13.22 6.97 10.69
CA VAL A 42 -12.73 8.32 10.99
C VAL A 42 -12.63 9.14 9.70
N ALA A 43 -12.09 8.55 8.64
CA ALA A 43 -11.88 9.23 7.36
C ALA A 43 -13.19 9.56 6.64
N ASP A 44 -14.19 8.67 6.72
CA ASP A 44 -15.53 8.85 6.14
C ASP A 44 -16.56 8.07 6.96
N ALA A 45 -17.06 8.72 8.00
CA ALA A 45 -18.01 8.11 8.93
C ALA A 45 -19.37 7.83 8.25
N GLU A 46 -19.74 8.56 7.21
CA GLU A 46 -20.99 8.36 6.48
C GLU A 46 -20.93 7.06 5.67
N VAL A 47 -19.88 6.86 4.89
CA VAL A 47 -19.66 5.62 4.14
C VAL A 47 -19.50 4.43 5.09
N PHE A 48 -18.80 4.60 6.20
CA PHE A 48 -18.68 3.56 7.21
C PHE A 48 -20.05 3.12 7.76
N ALA A 49 -20.93 4.08 8.08
CA ALA A 49 -22.27 3.78 8.56
C ALA A 49 -23.13 3.05 7.51
N ILE A 50 -22.98 3.40 6.23
CA ILE A 50 -23.66 2.71 5.12
C ILE A 50 -23.22 1.25 5.05
N ILE A 51 -21.91 0.96 5.14
CA ILE A 51 -21.36 -0.40 5.14
C ILE A 51 -21.88 -1.20 6.34
N GLU A 52 -21.89 -0.62 7.52
CA GLU A 52 -22.44 -1.25 8.72
C GLU A 52 -23.95 -1.58 8.59
N ASN A 53 -24.70 -0.70 7.94
CA ASN A 53 -26.12 -0.94 7.71
C ASN A 53 -26.34 -2.05 6.68
N GLU A 54 -25.54 -2.11 5.64
CA GLU A 54 -25.58 -3.19 4.65
C GLU A 54 -25.19 -4.54 5.29
N PHE A 55 -24.17 -4.57 6.13
CA PHE A 55 -23.81 -5.77 6.90
C PHE A 55 -25.00 -6.26 7.76
N LYS A 56 -25.71 -5.35 8.44
CA LYS A 56 -26.89 -5.68 9.23
C LYS A 56 -28.05 -6.17 8.35
N ARG A 57 -28.21 -5.58 7.15
CA ARG A 57 -29.21 -6.04 6.18
C ARG A 57 -28.94 -7.46 5.76
N GLN A 58 -27.74 -7.76 5.29
CA GLN A 58 -27.34 -9.10 4.85
C GLN A 58 -27.45 -10.14 5.95
N SER A 59 -27.11 -9.77 7.19
CA SER A 59 -27.19 -10.69 8.35
C SER A 59 -28.61 -11.05 8.78
N LYS A 60 -29.62 -10.27 8.36
CA LYS A 60 -31.02 -10.43 8.80
C LYS A 60 -31.96 -10.91 7.71
N HIS A 61 -31.50 -10.97 6.48
CA HIS A 61 -32.32 -11.32 5.34
C HIS A 61 -31.76 -12.55 4.64
N LEU A 62 -32.63 -13.37 4.14
CA LEU A 62 -32.25 -14.49 3.27
C LEU A 62 -32.10 -13.94 1.85
N GLU A 63 -30.90 -14.06 1.27
CA GLU A 63 -30.66 -13.65 -0.11
C GLU A 63 -31.10 -14.77 -1.06
N MET A 64 -31.99 -14.42 -1.98
CA MET A 64 -32.58 -15.35 -2.93
C MET A 64 -32.13 -15.10 -4.38
N ILE A 65 -31.20 -14.17 -4.57
CA ILE A 65 -30.66 -13.87 -5.91
C ILE A 65 -29.55 -14.86 -6.23
N ALA A 66 -29.77 -15.71 -7.24
CA ALA A 66 -28.85 -16.80 -7.58
C ALA A 66 -27.44 -16.35 -8.03
N SER A 67 -27.27 -15.10 -8.45
CA SER A 67 -25.99 -14.50 -8.85
C SER A 67 -25.20 -13.92 -7.67
N GLU A 68 -25.80 -13.80 -6.49
CA GLU A 68 -25.13 -13.32 -5.30
C GLU A 68 -24.55 -14.47 -4.50
N ASN A 69 -23.37 -14.25 -3.93
CA ASN A 69 -22.69 -15.22 -3.09
C ASN A 69 -22.03 -14.52 -1.90
N PHE A 70 -22.29 -15.03 -0.69
CA PHE A 70 -21.63 -14.54 0.51
C PHE A 70 -20.17 -15.01 0.54
N THR A 71 -19.28 -14.07 0.40
CA THR A 71 -17.84 -14.36 0.53
C THR A 71 -17.41 -14.40 2.00
N SER A 72 -16.35 -15.13 2.29
CA SER A 72 -15.82 -15.21 3.66
C SER A 72 -15.14 -13.89 4.08
N PRO A 73 -15.11 -13.60 5.40
CA PRO A 73 -14.34 -12.45 5.90
C PRO A 73 -12.87 -12.45 5.45
N ALA A 74 -12.25 -13.62 5.34
CA ALA A 74 -10.86 -13.75 4.89
C ALA A 74 -10.67 -13.28 3.43
N VAL A 75 -11.62 -13.57 2.56
CA VAL A 75 -11.59 -13.08 1.17
C VAL A 75 -11.76 -11.56 1.13
N MET A 76 -12.69 -11.01 1.92
CA MET A 76 -12.89 -9.56 2.00
C MET A 76 -11.65 -8.85 2.55
N GLU A 77 -10.98 -9.42 3.56
CA GLU A 77 -9.72 -8.90 4.10
C GLU A 77 -8.60 -8.91 3.05
N ALA A 78 -8.45 -9.99 2.30
CA ALA A 78 -7.47 -10.10 1.24
C ALA A 78 -7.71 -9.07 0.13
N MET A 79 -8.96 -8.88 -0.29
CA MET A 79 -9.34 -7.91 -1.32
C MET A 79 -9.13 -6.46 -0.87
N GLY A 80 -9.34 -6.14 0.40
CA GLY A 80 -9.11 -4.83 1.00
C GLY A 80 -7.67 -4.60 1.46
N SER A 81 -6.74 -5.49 1.10
CA SER A 81 -5.33 -5.37 1.47
C SER A 81 -4.55 -4.41 0.55
N VAL A 82 -3.25 -4.26 0.83
CA VAL A 82 -2.32 -3.47 0.01
C VAL A 82 -2.23 -3.93 -1.45
N PHE A 83 -2.68 -5.13 -1.77
CA PHE A 83 -2.81 -5.60 -3.15
C PHE A 83 -3.79 -4.78 -3.98
N THR A 84 -4.73 -4.08 -3.34
CA THR A 84 -5.62 -3.11 -4.00
C THR A 84 -4.84 -2.01 -4.74
N ASN A 85 -3.64 -1.67 -4.27
CA ASN A 85 -2.76 -0.67 -4.87
C ASN A 85 -1.85 -1.26 -5.97
N LYS A 86 -1.82 -2.59 -6.14
CA LYS A 86 -0.84 -3.26 -7.00
C LYS A 86 -1.43 -3.63 -8.35
N TYR A 87 -0.82 -3.11 -9.37
CA TYR A 87 -1.05 -3.56 -10.73
C TYR A 87 0.01 -4.61 -11.11
N ALA A 88 -0.42 -5.80 -11.64
CA ALA A 88 0.46 -6.94 -11.93
C ALA A 88 0.14 -7.56 -13.29
N GLU A 89 0.20 -6.73 -14.34
CA GLU A 89 -0.08 -7.13 -15.71
C GLU A 89 0.93 -8.18 -16.20
N GLY A 90 0.42 -9.20 -16.85
CA GLY A 90 1.17 -10.37 -17.32
C GLY A 90 0.86 -11.61 -16.49
N TYR A 91 1.77 -12.56 -16.48
CA TYR A 91 1.68 -13.82 -15.73
C TYR A 91 2.86 -13.97 -14.78
N PRO A 92 2.81 -14.86 -13.79
CA PRO A 92 3.93 -15.15 -12.90
C PRO A 92 5.21 -15.39 -13.70
N ASN A 93 6.30 -14.74 -13.29
CA ASN A 93 7.61 -14.74 -13.94
C ASN A 93 7.65 -14.15 -15.37
N LYS A 94 6.54 -13.57 -15.85
CA LYS A 94 6.42 -12.92 -17.17
C LYS A 94 5.63 -11.62 -17.07
N ARG A 95 5.98 -10.78 -16.08
CA ARG A 95 5.36 -9.48 -15.87
C ARG A 95 5.94 -8.41 -16.79
N TYR A 96 5.13 -7.43 -17.13
CA TYR A 96 5.58 -6.29 -17.96
C TYR A 96 6.46 -5.31 -17.21
N TYR A 97 6.50 -5.38 -15.85
CA TYR A 97 7.28 -4.48 -14.99
C TYR A 97 7.61 -5.14 -13.65
N GLY A 98 8.54 -4.50 -12.90
CA GLY A 98 9.01 -5.01 -11.63
C GLY A 98 8.05 -4.82 -10.45
N GLY A 99 8.44 -5.36 -9.29
CA GLY A 99 7.69 -5.23 -8.04
C GLY A 99 6.52 -6.19 -7.91
N CYS A 100 6.46 -7.25 -8.72
CA CYS A 100 5.35 -8.21 -8.75
C CYS A 100 5.67 -9.53 -8.03
N GLN A 101 6.78 -9.63 -7.30
CA GLN A 101 7.21 -10.89 -6.66
C GLN A 101 6.12 -11.49 -5.76
N TYR A 102 5.47 -10.68 -4.93
CA TYR A 102 4.41 -11.17 -4.05
C TYR A 102 3.06 -11.38 -4.77
N ALA A 103 2.82 -10.68 -5.87
CA ALA A 103 1.70 -10.97 -6.74
C ALA A 103 1.87 -12.33 -7.40
N ASP A 104 3.09 -12.68 -7.80
CA ASP A 104 3.43 -13.99 -8.36
C ASP A 104 3.23 -15.14 -7.35
N GLU A 105 3.49 -14.88 -6.06
CA GLU A 105 3.29 -15.87 -5.00
C GLU A 105 1.80 -16.11 -4.66
N VAL A 106 0.98 -15.08 -4.82
CA VAL A 106 -0.47 -15.17 -4.54
C VAL A 106 -1.21 -15.86 -5.69
N GLU A 107 -0.80 -15.65 -6.93
CA GLU A 107 -1.38 -16.24 -8.13
C GLU A 107 -0.99 -17.71 -8.32
#